data_21a9f7a5d62c9281e65683d39535c44f
#
_entry.id   21a9f7a5d62c9281e65683d39535c44f
#
_cell.length_a   1.000
_cell.length_b   1.000
_cell.length_c   1.000
_cell.angle_alpha   90.00
_cell.angle_beta   90.00
_cell.angle_gamma   90.00
#
_symmetry.space_group_name_H-M   'P 1'
#
loop_
_entity.id
_entity.type
_entity.pdbx_description
1 polymer ?
#
loop_
_entity_poly.entity_id
_entity_poly.type
_entity_poly.pdbx_seq_one_letter_code
_entity_poly.pdbx_strand_id
1 'polypeptide(L)'
;MLYTIKLNNNKDFVRLYGKGAFVSCGLCTVYYRRNGRKENRIGITTGKKIGNAVARSRARRVIRQAYRETEKLFPVGYDIVVTARSGSTTCKSYHIAKFFRTKAAPAMKDPARQKRQARSK
;
A
#
# COMPACT_ATOMS: atom_id res chain seq x y z
N MET A 1 -13.90 1.93 -5.76
CA MET A 1 -13.39 0.69 -5.15
C MET A 1 -14.56 -0.17 -4.73
N LEU A 2 -14.45 -1.48 -4.91
CA LEU A 2 -15.57 -2.39 -4.74
C LEU A 2 -15.78 -2.85 -3.30
N TYR A 3 -14.69 -3.14 -2.59
CA TYR A 3 -14.76 -3.68 -1.22
C TYR A 3 -13.63 -3.15 -0.36
N THR A 4 -13.25 -1.91 -0.62
CA THR A 4 -12.18 -1.23 0.11
C THR A 4 -12.67 0.12 0.59
N ILE A 5 -12.43 0.42 1.86
CA ILE A 5 -12.77 1.72 2.44
C ILE A 5 -11.49 2.45 2.86
N LYS A 6 -11.63 3.71 3.17
CA LYS A 6 -10.48 4.55 3.52
C LYS A 6 -9.99 4.26 4.93
N LEU A 7 -8.69 4.11 5.07
CA LEU A 7 -8.02 4.01 6.36
C LEU A 7 -7.47 5.40 6.70
N ASN A 8 -7.99 6.02 7.74
CA ASN A 8 -7.59 7.39 8.09
C ASN A 8 -7.28 7.59 9.57
N ASN A 9 -7.20 6.52 10.36
CA ASN A 9 -6.88 6.59 11.78
C ASN A 9 -5.39 6.48 11.98
N ASN A 10 -4.79 7.49 12.62
CA ASN A 10 -3.34 7.52 12.84
C ASN A 10 -2.83 6.32 13.63
N LYS A 11 -3.61 5.80 14.56
CA LYS A 11 -3.23 4.61 15.34
C LYS A 11 -3.05 3.41 14.45
N ASP A 12 -3.90 3.28 13.42
CA ASP A 12 -3.81 2.16 12.48
C ASP A 12 -2.55 2.28 11.60
N PHE A 13 -2.18 3.50 11.19
CA PHE A 13 -0.94 3.72 10.45
C PHE A 13 0.27 3.31 11.27
N VAL A 14 0.34 3.78 12.53
CA VAL A 14 1.46 3.46 13.43
C VAL A 14 1.57 1.95 13.63
N ARG A 15 0.44 1.29 13.83
CA ARG A 15 0.41 -0.17 14.03
C ARG A 15 0.95 -0.90 12.80
N LEU A 16 0.55 -0.46 11.61
CA LEU A 16 1.03 -1.08 10.38
C LEU A 16 2.52 -0.90 10.18
N TYR A 17 3.05 0.29 10.44
CA TYR A 17 4.48 0.52 10.32
C TYR A 17 5.30 -0.32 11.31
N GLY A 18 4.77 -0.53 12.52
CA GLY A 18 5.49 -1.27 13.55
C GLY A 18 5.29 -2.78 13.51
N LYS A 19 4.09 -3.23 13.19
CA LYS A 19 3.71 -4.65 13.30
C LYS A 19 3.29 -5.31 12.00
N GLY A 20 3.08 -4.54 10.95
CA GLY A 20 2.68 -5.08 9.67
C GLY A 20 3.86 -5.64 8.89
N ALA A 21 3.56 -6.52 7.94
CA ALA A 21 4.52 -6.93 6.94
C ALA A 21 4.60 -5.85 5.85
N PHE A 22 5.60 -5.94 4.98
CA PHE A 22 5.71 -4.96 3.91
C PHE A 22 6.41 -5.55 2.69
N VAL A 23 6.16 -4.90 1.55
CA VAL A 23 6.85 -5.16 0.31
C VAL A 23 7.09 -3.82 -0.36
N SER A 24 8.26 -3.59 -0.93
CA SER A 24 8.59 -2.28 -1.47
C SER A 24 9.31 -2.34 -2.81
N CYS A 25 9.26 -1.22 -3.52
CA CYS A 25 10.03 -0.97 -4.73
C CYS A 25 10.40 0.52 -4.75
N GLY A 26 11.06 0.97 -5.82
CA GLY A 26 11.45 2.39 -5.92
C GLY A 26 10.28 3.37 -6.04
N LEU A 27 9.08 2.86 -6.31
CA LEU A 27 7.88 3.69 -6.51
C LEU A 27 7.09 3.87 -5.21
N CYS A 28 6.98 2.81 -4.41
CA CYS A 28 6.22 2.86 -3.17
C CYS A 28 6.53 1.66 -2.29
N THR A 29 6.09 1.74 -1.03
CA THR A 29 6.16 0.63 -0.07
C THR A 29 4.74 0.31 0.37
N VAL A 30 4.38 -0.96 0.35
CA VAL A 30 3.05 -1.43 0.79
C VAL A 30 3.21 -2.13 2.13
N TYR A 31 2.59 -1.57 3.16
CA TYR A 31 2.49 -2.19 4.47
C TYR A 31 1.11 -2.83 4.58
N TYR A 32 1.03 -4.02 5.16
CA TYR A 32 -0.24 -4.73 5.23
C TYR A 32 -0.33 -5.60 6.48
N ARG A 33 -1.57 -5.79 6.96
CA ARG A 33 -1.87 -6.60 8.12
C ARG A 33 -3.33 -7.03 8.06
N ARG A 34 -3.62 -8.23 8.51
CA ARG A 34 -5.01 -8.71 8.59
C ARG A 34 -5.80 -7.84 9.58
N ASN A 35 -7.04 -7.50 9.20
CA ASN A 35 -7.88 -6.64 10.03
C ASN A 35 -9.12 -7.33 10.60
N GLY A 36 -9.38 -8.60 10.27
CA GLY A 36 -10.54 -9.32 10.77
C GLY A 36 -11.86 -8.87 10.18
N ARG A 37 -11.84 -8.07 9.12
CA ARG A 37 -13.05 -7.54 8.48
C ARG A 37 -13.34 -8.24 7.17
N LYS A 38 -14.52 -7.98 6.60
CA LYS A 38 -14.91 -8.48 5.29
C LYS A 38 -14.49 -7.54 4.16
N GLU A 39 -13.82 -6.45 4.49
CA GLU A 39 -13.38 -5.44 3.53
C GLU A 39 -11.94 -5.05 3.82
N ASN A 40 -11.29 -4.47 2.82
CA ASN A 40 -9.98 -3.89 2.99
C ASN A 40 -10.11 -2.44 3.41
N ARG A 41 -9.09 -1.94 4.14
CA ARG A 41 -8.97 -0.51 4.42
C ARG A 41 -7.63 -0.06 3.85
N ILE A 42 -7.66 1.03 3.07
CA ILE A 42 -6.45 1.52 2.43
C ILE A 42 -6.17 2.97 2.82
N GLY A 43 -4.92 3.25 3.12
CA GLY A 43 -4.42 4.61 3.31
C GLY A 43 -3.22 4.83 2.41
N ILE A 44 -3.06 6.05 1.92
CA ILE A 44 -1.93 6.43 1.08
C ILE A 44 -1.23 7.60 1.75
N THR A 45 0.07 7.46 1.98
CA THR A 45 0.85 8.50 2.63
C THR A 45 1.92 9.04 1.71
N THR A 46 2.15 10.36 1.80
CA THR A 46 3.18 11.04 1.02
C THR A 46 3.92 11.99 1.96
N GLY A 47 5.21 11.74 2.18
CA GLY A 47 6.01 12.59 3.06
C GLY A 47 6.56 13.81 2.33
N LYS A 48 7.15 14.72 3.10
CA LYS A 48 7.74 15.93 2.54
C LYS A 48 8.87 15.65 1.55
N LYS A 49 9.56 14.53 1.71
CA LYS A 49 10.64 14.12 0.80
C LYS A 49 10.16 13.87 -0.62
N ILE A 50 8.87 13.64 -0.81
CA ILE A 50 8.29 13.40 -2.14
C ILE A 50 8.33 14.67 -2.98
N GLY A 51 8.16 15.83 -2.35
CA GLY A 51 8.17 17.11 -3.02
C GLY A 51 7.10 18.04 -2.49
N ASN A 52 6.73 19.02 -3.31
CA ASN A 52 5.71 20.00 -2.94
C ASN A 52 4.30 19.40 -2.97
N ALA A 53 3.29 20.22 -2.66
CA ALA A 53 1.90 19.75 -2.58
C ALA A 53 1.40 19.16 -3.91
N VAL A 54 1.81 19.75 -5.03
CA VAL A 54 1.41 19.26 -6.35
C VAL A 54 1.97 17.87 -6.61
N ALA A 55 3.27 17.67 -6.33
CA ALA A 55 3.93 16.37 -6.49
C ALA A 55 3.30 15.32 -5.59
N ARG A 56 3.00 15.67 -4.34
CA ARG A 56 2.37 14.75 -3.40
C ARG A 56 0.96 14.35 -3.82
N SER A 57 0.17 15.32 -4.32
CA SER A 57 -1.18 15.04 -4.84
C SER A 57 -1.12 14.10 -6.03
N ARG A 58 -0.17 14.34 -6.93
CA ARG A 58 0.00 13.48 -8.09
C ARG A 58 0.35 12.05 -7.69
N ALA A 59 1.28 11.90 -6.75
CA ALA A 59 1.67 10.58 -6.25
C ALA A 59 0.48 9.83 -5.68
N ARG A 60 -0.36 10.51 -4.86
CA ARG A 60 -1.56 9.89 -4.30
C ARG A 60 -2.53 9.44 -5.39
N ARG A 61 -2.74 10.28 -6.41
CA ARG A 61 -3.67 9.94 -7.51
C ARG A 61 -3.19 8.73 -8.28
N VAL A 62 -1.90 8.68 -8.59
CA VAL A 62 -1.30 7.59 -9.36
C VAL A 62 -1.41 6.28 -8.59
N ILE A 63 -1.12 6.30 -7.28
CA ILE A 63 -1.23 5.12 -6.43
C ILE A 63 -2.68 4.66 -6.33
N ARG A 64 -3.61 5.60 -6.12
CA ARG A 64 -5.03 5.27 -6.01
C ARG A 64 -5.56 4.64 -7.29
N GLN A 65 -5.17 5.17 -8.43
CA GLN A 65 -5.57 4.62 -9.72
C GLN A 65 -5.03 3.20 -9.90
N ALA A 66 -3.75 3.00 -9.56
CA ALA A 66 -3.13 1.67 -9.63
C ALA A 66 -3.86 0.66 -8.75
N TYR A 67 -4.26 1.07 -7.54
CA TYR A 67 -4.99 0.18 -6.66
C TYR A 67 -6.37 -0.16 -7.23
N ARG A 68 -7.09 0.81 -7.77
CA ARG A 68 -8.40 0.55 -8.40
C ARG A 68 -8.30 -0.48 -9.52
N GLU A 69 -7.24 -0.41 -10.31
CA GLU A 69 -7.02 -1.31 -11.44
C GLU A 69 -6.71 -2.73 -10.98
N THR A 70 -6.17 -2.89 -9.77
CA THR A 70 -5.71 -4.19 -9.27
C THR A 70 -6.44 -4.66 -8.02
N GLU A 71 -7.47 -3.95 -7.58
CA GLU A 71 -8.15 -4.22 -6.31
C GLU A 71 -8.58 -5.69 -6.19
N LYS A 72 -9.09 -6.28 -7.27
CA LYS A 72 -9.59 -7.64 -7.26
C LYS A 72 -8.50 -8.69 -7.03
N LEU A 73 -7.24 -8.31 -7.25
CA LEU A 73 -6.12 -9.23 -7.07
C LEU A 73 -5.65 -9.28 -5.61
N PHE A 74 -6.04 -8.31 -4.80
CA PHE A 74 -5.66 -8.26 -3.40
C PHE A 74 -6.58 -9.13 -2.56
N PRO A 75 -6.04 -9.86 -1.56
CA PRO A 75 -6.90 -10.62 -0.65
C PRO A 75 -7.74 -9.66 0.18
N VAL A 76 -8.92 -10.10 0.58
CA VAL A 76 -9.85 -9.30 1.37
C VAL A 76 -9.57 -9.49 2.85
N GLY A 77 -9.80 -8.44 3.64
CA GLY A 77 -9.62 -8.49 5.09
C GLY A 77 -8.27 -7.97 5.56
N TYR A 78 -7.73 -6.99 4.87
CA TYR A 78 -6.43 -6.40 5.20
C TYR A 78 -6.52 -4.90 5.37
N ASP A 79 -5.73 -4.39 6.31
CA ASP A 79 -5.38 -2.98 6.37
C ASP A 79 -4.13 -2.79 5.52
N ILE A 80 -4.14 -1.82 4.65
CA ILE A 80 -3.07 -1.57 3.69
C ILE A 80 -2.68 -0.10 3.77
N VAL A 81 -1.39 0.18 3.90
CA VAL A 81 -0.87 1.54 3.80
C VAL A 81 0.17 1.55 2.70
N VAL A 82 -0.04 2.39 1.70
CA VAL A 82 0.92 2.58 0.61
C VAL A 82 1.63 3.90 0.85
N THR A 83 2.93 3.80 1.08
CA THR A 83 3.79 4.96 1.31
C THR A 83 4.52 5.29 0.01
N ALA A 84 4.28 6.48 -0.52
CA ALA A 84 4.90 6.92 -1.76
C ALA A 84 6.41 7.10 -1.59
N ARG A 85 7.17 6.71 -2.61
CA ARG A 85 8.59 6.96 -2.70
C ARG A 85 8.86 7.89 -3.88
N SER A 86 10.08 8.40 -4.01
CA SER A 86 10.40 9.43 -5.01
C SER A 86 10.00 9.06 -6.43
N GLY A 87 10.11 7.79 -6.80
CA GLY A 87 9.73 7.34 -8.14
C GLY A 87 8.26 7.54 -8.49
N SER A 88 7.38 7.67 -7.48
CA SER A 88 5.95 7.82 -7.71
C SER A 88 5.58 9.20 -8.26
N THR A 89 6.48 10.18 -8.21
CA THR A 89 6.19 11.53 -8.71
C THR A 89 6.27 11.62 -10.22
N THR A 90 6.98 10.71 -10.87
CA THR A 90 7.19 10.74 -12.32
C THR A 90 6.69 9.50 -13.03
N CYS A 91 6.33 8.44 -12.31
CA CYS A 91 5.84 7.22 -12.94
C CYS A 91 4.38 7.34 -13.35
N LYS A 92 3.93 6.39 -14.13
CA LYS A 92 2.51 6.26 -14.49
C LYS A 92 1.85 5.20 -13.63
N SER A 93 0.52 5.25 -13.54
CA SER A 93 -0.23 4.32 -12.70
C SER A 93 0.03 2.86 -13.06
N TYR A 94 0.24 2.55 -14.34
CA TYR A 94 0.46 1.16 -14.74
C TYR A 94 1.78 0.59 -14.20
N HIS A 95 2.78 1.44 -13.94
CA HIS A 95 4.02 0.97 -13.32
C HIS A 95 3.75 0.48 -11.90
N ILE A 96 2.96 1.22 -11.13
CA ILE A 96 2.58 0.84 -9.78
C ILE A 96 1.63 -0.34 -9.80
N ALA A 97 0.69 -0.35 -10.75
CA ALA A 97 -0.22 -1.49 -10.92
C ALA A 97 0.54 -2.78 -11.19
N LYS A 98 1.59 -2.71 -12.01
CA LYS A 98 2.44 -3.88 -12.26
C LYS A 98 3.08 -4.37 -10.96
N PHE A 99 3.61 -3.46 -10.15
CA PHE A 99 4.19 -3.80 -8.86
C PHE A 99 3.13 -4.45 -7.95
N PHE A 100 1.94 -3.88 -7.88
CA PHE A 100 0.85 -4.44 -7.08
C PHE A 100 0.51 -5.85 -7.54
N ARG A 101 0.38 -6.05 -8.86
CA ARG A 101 -0.01 -7.33 -9.43
C ARG A 101 1.06 -8.41 -9.26
N THR A 102 2.32 -8.05 -9.45
CA THR A 102 3.41 -9.03 -9.50
C THR A 102 4.12 -9.24 -8.16
N LYS A 103 4.06 -8.27 -7.26
CA LYS A 103 4.79 -8.33 -5.98
C LYS A 103 3.91 -8.17 -4.76
N ALA A 104 3.11 -7.11 -4.70
CA ALA A 104 2.37 -6.78 -3.49
C ALA A 104 1.24 -7.78 -3.20
N ALA A 105 0.35 -8.01 -4.16
CA ALA A 105 -0.76 -8.95 -3.95
C ALA A 105 -0.27 -10.37 -3.68
N PRO A 106 0.71 -10.90 -4.44
CA PRO A 106 1.25 -12.24 -4.10
C PRO A 106 1.89 -12.29 -2.72
N ALA A 107 2.62 -11.26 -2.31
CA ALA A 107 3.25 -11.22 -0.99
C ALA A 107 2.21 -11.26 0.12
N MET A 108 1.08 -10.57 -0.05
CA MET A 108 0.01 -10.54 0.95
C MET A 108 -0.66 -11.90 1.11
N LYS A 109 -0.61 -12.74 0.10
CA LYS A 109 -1.19 -14.08 0.14
C LYS A 109 -0.24 -15.12 0.73
N ASP A 110 0.99 -14.73 1.07
CA ASP A 110 2.01 -15.65 1.59
C ASP A 110 2.18 -15.47 3.11
N PRO A 111 1.62 -16.37 3.93
CA PRO A 111 1.73 -16.26 5.39
C PRO A 111 3.16 -16.32 5.91
N ALA A 112 4.01 -17.12 5.28
CA ALA A 112 5.41 -17.24 5.70
C ALA A 112 6.15 -15.91 5.50
N ARG A 113 5.88 -15.21 4.41
CA ARG A 113 6.49 -13.93 4.13
C ARG A 113 6.04 -12.87 5.15
N GLN A 114 4.74 -12.83 5.48
CA GLN A 114 4.22 -11.90 6.48
C GLN A 114 4.90 -12.12 7.84
N LYS A 115 4.95 -13.36 8.26
CA LYS A 115 5.56 -13.72 9.55
C LYS A 115 7.04 -13.34 9.59
N ARG A 116 7.78 -13.63 8.52
CA ARG A 116 9.21 -13.33 8.43
C ARG A 116 9.47 -11.83 8.50
N GLN A 117 8.73 -11.03 7.75
CA GLN A 117 8.91 -9.58 7.72
C GLN A 117 8.52 -8.93 9.05
N ALA A 118 7.48 -9.42 9.69
CA ALA A 118 7.07 -8.91 11.01
C ALA A 118 8.19 -9.10 12.03
N ARG A 119 8.94 -10.21 11.95
CA ARG A 119 10.04 -10.45 12.87
C ARG A 119 11.28 -9.63 12.55
N SER A 120 11.50 -9.29 11.31
CA SER A 120 12.70 -8.55 10.91
C SER A 120 12.64 -7.08 11.31
N LYS A 121 11.51 -6.62 11.74
CA LYS A 121 11.35 -5.27 12.25
C LYS A 121 11.61 -5.22 13.75
#